data_16fd5e25cf85ca3439eefb630ecfbe19
#
_entry.id   16fd5e25cf85ca3439eefb630ecfbe19
#
_cell.length_a   1.000
_cell.length_b   1.000
_cell.length_c   1.000
_cell.angle_alpha   90.00
_cell.angle_beta   90.00
_cell.angle_gamma   90.00
#
_symmetry.space_group_name_H-M   'P 1'
#
loop_
_entity.id
_entity.type
_entity.pdbx_description
1 polymer ?
#
loop_
_entity_poly.entity_id
_entity_poly.type
_entity_poly.pdbx_seq_one_letter_code
_entity_poly.pdbx_strand_id
1 'polypeptide(L)'
;MKKMITAAVLGLSALTLAACGQKAAEKSTTSSSQSDQTTYPLRIKNYKKSVGSDSKADPTWPESTQTFTHAPKKVLANTRPMAELLLHLGLEKSIAGVGAVFGEKDESVEAEFDKLKSLGDNYIPQETALSVNPDMVFGRGGLFEKSEWGVGTVESLNEMNIPTYIMKTSIKGGTFDSIYGDIDNLGKIFDVKSAADKFKGELKAREAALKDSLKDVKKTQTFAYIHSNDLADISGYSLTGDTFSVSLFNMLKLKQAYDAPTGTVSIEKIIESDPDIIIIPKWDDTNNAEKTVKGLYNSDKVSNLKAIKNKKVYILNYNYMFGYGYQSLAGFEDFAKVVYPDLAKK
;
A
#
# COMPACT_ATOMS: atom_id res chain seq x y z
N MET A 1 -82.87 6.45 -16.83
CA MET A 1 -83.89 5.37 -16.72
C MET A 1 -83.22 4.21 -16.01
N LYS A 2 -83.74 3.97 -14.80
CA LYS A 2 -84.18 2.67 -14.29
C LYS A 2 -83.09 1.55 -14.32
N LYS A 3 -82.79 0.83 -13.29
CA LYS A 3 -83.27 0.48 -11.93
C LYS A 3 -82.26 -0.51 -11.38
N MET A 4 -81.67 -0.43 -10.16
CA MET A 4 -82.15 -1.19 -8.98
C MET A 4 -82.35 -2.70 -9.23
N ILE A 5 -81.70 -3.61 -8.46
CA ILE A 5 -82.16 -4.19 -7.17
C ILE A 5 -81.13 -5.30 -6.81
N THR A 6 -80.44 -5.28 -5.66
CA THR A 6 -80.74 -5.85 -4.35
C THR A 6 -80.79 -7.39 -4.22
N ALA A 7 -80.07 -7.98 -3.35
CA ALA A 7 -80.25 -8.73 -2.11
C ALA A 7 -79.25 -9.85 -1.98
N ALA A 8 -78.43 -9.92 -0.97
CA ALA A 8 -78.50 -10.45 0.37
C ALA A 8 -79.02 -11.89 0.47
N VAL A 9 -78.27 -12.75 1.12
CA VAL A 9 -78.70 -13.64 2.20
C VAL A 9 -77.52 -14.42 2.82
N LEU A 10 -77.56 -14.40 4.11
CA LEU A 10 -76.75 -15.11 5.12
C LEU A 10 -76.71 -16.65 4.94
N GLY A 11 -75.72 -17.26 5.48
CA GLY A 11 -75.64 -18.68 5.81
C GLY A 11 -74.49 -19.01 6.75
N LEU A 12 -74.81 -18.98 8.03
CA LEU A 12 -73.96 -19.46 9.14
C LEU A 12 -73.91 -20.99 9.14
N SER A 13 -72.76 -21.61 9.38
CA SER A 13 -72.66 -22.81 10.20
C SER A 13 -71.23 -23.20 10.50
N ALA A 14 -70.99 -23.33 11.80
CA ALA A 14 -69.75 -23.83 12.41
C ALA A 14 -69.72 -25.38 12.39
N LEU A 15 -68.54 -25.95 12.56
CA LEU A 15 -68.14 -26.96 13.53
C LEU A 15 -66.88 -27.72 13.09
N THR A 16 -65.79 -27.46 13.81
CA THR A 16 -64.89 -28.35 14.53
C THR A 16 -64.39 -29.65 13.88
N LEU A 17 -63.11 -29.91 13.86
CA LEU A 17 -62.39 -30.75 14.79
C LEU A 17 -60.91 -30.92 14.39
N ALA A 18 -60.11 -31.01 15.38
CA ALA A 18 -58.65 -31.14 15.44
C ALA A 18 -58.06 -32.36 14.69
N ALA A 19 -56.88 -32.14 14.09
CA ALA A 19 -55.84 -33.19 14.06
C ALA A 19 -54.44 -32.56 14.01
N CYS A 20 -53.63 -33.00 14.92
CA CYS A 20 -52.17 -32.72 15.05
C CYS A 20 -51.40 -32.97 13.77
N GLY A 21 -50.41 -32.12 13.48
CA GLY A 21 -49.37 -32.49 12.53
C GLY A 21 -48.43 -31.35 12.16
N GLN A 22 -47.30 -31.36 12.78
CA GLN A 22 -46.00 -30.82 12.30
C GLN A 22 -45.94 -29.33 11.89
N LYS A 23 -45.31 -28.55 12.78
CA LYS A 23 -44.68 -27.27 12.50
C LYS A 23 -43.58 -27.46 11.44
N ALA A 24 -43.85 -27.13 10.21
CA ALA A 24 -42.81 -26.71 9.29
C ALA A 24 -42.41 -25.28 9.69
N ALA A 25 -41.18 -25.14 10.19
CA ALA A 25 -40.61 -23.84 10.42
C ALA A 25 -40.34 -23.19 9.04
N GLU A 26 -41.19 -22.25 8.67
CA GLU A 26 -40.85 -21.27 7.64
C GLU A 26 -39.61 -20.50 8.15
N LYS A 27 -38.48 -20.86 7.59
CA LYS A 27 -37.26 -20.08 7.66
C LYS A 27 -37.53 -18.78 6.89
N SER A 28 -38.01 -17.76 7.61
CA SER A 28 -37.96 -16.39 7.09
C SER A 28 -36.48 -16.05 6.89
N THR A 29 -36.01 -16.21 5.68
CA THR A 29 -34.79 -15.56 5.21
C THR A 29 -35.06 -14.07 5.15
N THR A 30 -34.98 -13.42 6.29
CA THR A 30 -34.75 -11.98 6.33
C THR A 30 -33.33 -11.78 5.80
N SER A 31 -33.20 -11.57 4.51
CA SER A 31 -32.00 -10.96 3.96
C SER A 31 -31.94 -9.56 4.58
N SER A 32 -31.21 -9.43 5.68
CA SER A 32 -30.78 -8.13 6.15
C SER A 32 -29.91 -7.57 5.02
N SER A 33 -30.47 -6.69 4.22
CA SER A 33 -29.70 -5.72 3.46
C SER A 33 -28.97 -4.89 4.51
N GLN A 34 -27.78 -5.37 4.90
CA GLN A 34 -26.85 -4.59 5.70
C GLN A 34 -26.59 -3.34 4.87
N SER A 35 -27.00 -2.18 5.32
CA SER A 35 -26.74 -0.92 4.65
C SER A 35 -25.22 -0.83 4.49
N ASP A 36 -24.74 -0.74 3.24
CA ASP A 36 -23.30 -0.59 2.92
C ASP A 36 -22.73 0.72 3.48
N GLN A 37 -23.56 1.55 4.08
CA GLN A 37 -23.22 2.88 4.60
C GLN A 37 -22.51 2.80 5.94
N THR A 38 -21.40 3.52 6.05
CA THR A 38 -20.62 3.63 7.29
C THR A 38 -21.37 4.41 8.36
N THR A 39 -21.42 3.86 9.57
CA THR A 39 -21.99 4.56 10.75
C THR A 39 -20.87 5.28 11.50
N TYR A 40 -21.07 6.58 11.75
CA TYR A 40 -20.17 7.38 12.57
C TYR A 40 -20.76 7.59 13.98
N PRO A 41 -19.90 7.75 15.03
CA PRO A 41 -18.45 7.75 14.99
C PRO A 41 -17.87 6.38 14.67
N LEU A 42 -16.95 6.35 13.71
CA LEU A 42 -16.25 5.15 13.28
C LEU A 42 -14.92 5.02 14.04
N ARG A 43 -14.61 3.84 14.56
CA ARG A 43 -13.33 3.53 15.21
C ARG A 43 -12.52 2.61 14.31
N ILE A 44 -11.33 3.05 13.96
CA ILE A 44 -10.40 2.31 13.09
C ILE A 44 -9.10 2.02 13.86
N LYS A 45 -8.59 0.82 13.68
CA LYS A 45 -7.23 0.46 14.10
C LYS A 45 -6.24 1.31 13.32
N ASN A 46 -5.35 1.96 14.02
CA ASN A 46 -4.30 2.81 13.48
C ASN A 46 -3.00 2.52 14.22
N TYR A 47 -1.97 3.27 13.94
CA TYR A 47 -0.65 3.14 14.52
C TYR A 47 -0.14 4.50 14.95
N LYS A 48 0.87 4.50 15.81
CA LYS A 48 1.64 5.70 16.16
C LYS A 48 3.11 5.37 16.23
N LYS A 49 3.96 6.33 15.83
CA LYS A 49 5.40 6.19 15.94
C LYS A 49 5.81 6.32 17.40
N SER A 50 6.60 5.39 17.89
CA SER A 50 7.21 5.47 19.22
C SER A 50 8.71 5.28 19.07
N VAL A 51 9.47 6.28 19.48
CA VAL A 51 10.93 6.24 19.51
C VAL A 51 11.35 5.94 20.96
N GLY A 52 12.12 4.88 21.14
CA GLY A 52 12.70 4.53 22.45
C GLY A 52 13.74 5.56 22.92
N SER A 53 14.24 5.39 24.12
CA SER A 53 15.31 6.23 24.68
C SER A 53 16.63 6.12 23.88
N ASP A 54 16.84 5.03 23.16
CA ASP A 54 17.93 4.89 22.20
C ASP A 54 17.50 5.44 20.83
N SER A 55 18.02 6.62 20.48
CA SER A 55 17.76 7.30 19.21
C SER A 55 18.30 6.55 17.98
N LYS A 56 19.14 5.53 18.17
CA LYS A 56 19.66 4.66 17.11
C LYS A 56 18.79 3.44 16.85
N ALA A 57 17.87 3.14 17.76
CA ALA A 57 16.94 2.02 17.55
C ALA A 57 15.85 2.38 16.54
N ASP A 58 15.47 1.42 15.72
CA ASP A 58 14.31 1.56 14.84
C ASP A 58 13.06 1.94 15.64
N PRO A 59 12.21 2.84 15.12
CA PRO A 59 10.96 3.18 15.77
C PRO A 59 10.04 1.95 15.86
N THR A 60 9.31 1.86 16.96
CA THR A 60 8.21 0.91 17.10
C THR A 60 6.89 1.55 16.68
N TRP A 61 5.91 0.71 16.36
CA TRP A 61 4.62 1.13 15.83
C TRP A 61 3.47 0.49 16.63
N PRO A 62 3.31 0.86 17.92
CA PRO A 62 2.21 0.35 18.71
C PRO A 62 0.87 0.67 18.06
N GLU A 63 -0.05 -0.29 18.19
CA GLU A 63 -1.42 -0.12 17.72
C GLU A 63 -2.14 0.93 18.57
N SER A 64 -2.95 1.73 17.91
CA SER A 64 -3.83 2.72 18.53
C SER A 64 -5.19 2.68 17.85
N THR A 65 -6.16 3.33 18.43
CA THR A 65 -7.49 3.48 17.82
C THR A 65 -7.68 4.93 17.42
N GLN A 66 -8.00 5.15 16.14
CA GLN A 66 -8.42 6.45 15.65
C GLN A 66 -9.94 6.50 15.52
N THR A 67 -10.54 7.58 15.99
CA THR A 67 -11.98 7.83 15.86
C THR A 67 -12.23 8.90 14.81
N PHE A 68 -13.14 8.59 13.88
CA PHE A 68 -13.65 9.52 12.87
C PHE A 68 -15.09 9.83 13.20
N THR A 69 -15.45 11.09 13.40
CA THR A 69 -16.81 11.53 13.73
C THR A 69 -17.69 11.73 12.50
N HIS A 70 -17.09 11.81 11.34
CA HIS A 70 -17.71 11.93 10.02
C HIS A 70 -16.71 11.53 8.94
N ALA A 71 -17.15 11.36 7.69
CA ALA A 71 -16.25 11.20 6.54
C ALA A 71 -15.41 12.47 6.33
N PRO A 72 -14.07 12.38 6.27
CA PRO A 72 -13.21 13.52 6.04
C PRO A 72 -13.48 14.21 4.70
N LYS A 73 -13.37 15.53 4.66
CA LYS A 73 -13.61 16.35 3.46
C LYS A 73 -12.42 17.21 3.04
N LYS A 74 -11.39 17.29 3.89
CA LYS A 74 -10.19 18.10 3.67
C LYS A 74 -8.97 17.30 4.10
N VAL A 75 -8.59 16.33 3.28
CA VAL A 75 -7.48 15.42 3.58
C VAL A 75 -6.17 16.02 3.13
N LEU A 76 -5.17 16.03 4.01
CA LEU A 76 -3.79 16.14 3.60
C LEU A 76 -3.24 14.75 3.31
N ALA A 77 -2.87 14.45 2.07
CA ALA A 77 -2.08 13.28 1.71
C ALA A 77 -0.59 13.64 1.80
N ASN A 78 0.17 12.93 2.64
CA ASN A 78 1.56 13.33 2.91
C ASN A 78 2.57 12.93 1.83
N THR A 79 2.16 12.17 0.80
CA THR A 79 2.96 11.83 -0.39
C THR A 79 2.07 11.65 -1.62
N ARG A 80 2.66 11.72 -2.82
CA ARG A 80 1.97 11.43 -4.10
C ARG A 80 1.24 10.09 -4.09
N PRO A 81 1.87 8.95 -3.76
CA PRO A 81 1.19 7.65 -3.80
C PRO A 81 -0.06 7.58 -2.92
N MET A 82 -0.09 8.34 -1.83
CA MET A 82 -1.26 8.41 -0.95
C MET A 82 -2.39 9.20 -1.58
N ALA A 83 -2.09 10.31 -2.25
CA ALA A 83 -3.09 11.07 -2.99
C ALA A 83 -3.66 10.27 -4.16
N GLU A 84 -2.81 9.61 -4.94
CA GLU A 84 -3.21 8.74 -6.06
C GLU A 84 -4.11 7.59 -5.60
N LEU A 85 -3.83 7.00 -4.42
CA LEU A 85 -4.73 6.00 -3.83
C LEU A 85 -6.13 6.58 -3.55
N LEU A 86 -6.21 7.80 -3.01
CA LEU A 86 -7.51 8.46 -2.78
C LEU A 86 -8.23 8.77 -4.10
N LEU A 87 -7.50 9.10 -5.16
CA LEU A 87 -8.09 9.31 -6.50
C LEU A 87 -8.72 8.03 -7.04
N HIS A 88 -8.08 6.87 -6.89
CA HIS A 88 -8.69 5.58 -7.24
C HIS A 88 -9.97 5.25 -6.48
N LEU A 89 -10.13 5.84 -5.29
CA LEU A 89 -11.36 5.72 -4.50
C LEU A 89 -12.42 6.79 -4.85
N GLY A 90 -12.16 7.66 -5.85
CA GLY A 90 -13.07 8.73 -6.27
C GLY A 90 -13.12 9.90 -5.28
N LEU A 91 -12.07 10.14 -4.50
CA LEU A 91 -12.02 11.12 -3.42
C LEU A 91 -11.29 12.43 -3.81
N GLU A 92 -11.19 12.77 -5.09
CA GLU A 92 -10.54 13.99 -5.58
C GLU A 92 -10.99 15.24 -4.79
N LYS A 93 -12.29 15.41 -4.60
CA LYS A 93 -12.86 16.58 -3.90
C LYS A 93 -12.56 16.63 -2.41
N SER A 94 -12.11 15.53 -1.83
CA SER A 94 -11.75 15.44 -0.42
C SER A 94 -10.26 15.73 -0.18
N ILE A 95 -9.42 15.84 -1.22
CA ILE A 95 -8.00 16.10 -1.07
C ILE A 95 -7.78 17.62 -1.02
N ALA A 96 -7.35 18.12 0.16
CA ALA A 96 -7.07 19.55 0.37
C ALA A 96 -5.65 19.94 -0.05
N GLY A 97 -4.73 18.99 -0.04
CA GLY A 97 -3.34 19.19 -0.44
C GLY A 97 -2.52 17.92 -0.42
N VAL A 98 -1.40 17.96 -1.13
CA VAL A 98 -0.46 16.84 -1.28
C VAL A 98 0.95 17.32 -0.96
N GLY A 99 1.62 16.64 -0.03
CA GLY A 99 3.04 16.81 0.21
C GLY A 99 3.87 15.83 -0.60
N ALA A 100 5.19 16.10 -0.75
CA ALA A 100 6.16 15.20 -1.36
C ALA A 100 5.65 14.60 -2.69
N VAL A 101 5.47 15.43 -3.71
CA VAL A 101 4.88 15.03 -5.01
C VAL A 101 5.87 14.30 -5.93
N PHE A 102 7.07 13.98 -5.45
CA PHE A 102 8.03 13.17 -6.20
C PHE A 102 7.64 11.68 -6.20
N GLY A 103 8.32 10.90 -6.99
CA GLY A 103 8.05 9.46 -7.20
C GLY A 103 7.49 9.20 -8.59
N GLU A 104 7.24 7.93 -8.90
CA GLU A 104 6.64 7.54 -10.16
C GLU A 104 5.18 7.96 -10.20
N LYS A 105 4.74 8.39 -11.38
CA LYS A 105 3.37 8.83 -11.62
C LYS A 105 2.47 7.66 -11.97
N ASP A 106 1.23 7.68 -11.49
CA ASP A 106 0.19 6.81 -12.01
C ASP A 106 -0.56 7.53 -13.14
N GLU A 107 -0.22 7.18 -14.39
CA GLU A 107 -0.81 7.78 -15.59
C GLU A 107 -2.34 7.67 -15.63
N SER A 108 -2.91 6.66 -14.97
CA SER A 108 -4.36 6.42 -14.98
C SER A 108 -5.16 7.46 -14.18
N VAL A 109 -4.51 8.18 -13.27
CA VAL A 109 -5.10 9.25 -12.44
C VAL A 109 -4.32 10.56 -12.50
N GLU A 110 -3.36 10.69 -13.42
CA GLU A 110 -2.50 11.88 -13.52
C GLU A 110 -3.31 13.15 -13.82
N ALA A 111 -4.30 13.06 -14.71
CA ALA A 111 -5.15 14.20 -15.05
C ALA A 111 -5.96 14.75 -13.85
N GLU A 112 -6.34 13.89 -12.92
CA GLU A 112 -6.97 14.25 -11.64
C GLU A 112 -5.92 14.76 -10.65
N PHE A 113 -4.76 14.14 -10.60
CA PHE A 113 -3.66 14.52 -9.72
C PHE A 113 -3.16 15.94 -10.02
N ASP A 114 -3.01 16.31 -11.29
CA ASP A 114 -2.53 17.63 -11.72
C ASP A 114 -3.45 18.80 -11.31
N LYS A 115 -4.70 18.51 -10.92
CA LYS A 115 -5.65 19.49 -10.38
C LYS A 115 -5.49 19.69 -8.86
N LEU A 116 -4.76 18.81 -8.19
CA LEU A 116 -4.58 18.86 -6.74
C LEU A 116 -3.60 19.98 -6.36
N LYS A 117 -3.80 20.53 -5.17
CA LYS A 117 -2.88 21.50 -4.59
C LYS A 117 -1.60 20.82 -4.10
N SER A 118 -0.49 20.99 -4.82
CA SER A 118 0.83 20.64 -4.32
C SER A 118 1.26 21.59 -3.21
N LEU A 119 1.80 21.04 -2.14
CA LEU A 119 2.37 21.78 -0.99
C LEU A 119 3.91 21.75 -0.99
N GLY A 120 4.52 21.01 -1.91
CA GLY A 120 5.97 20.94 -2.10
C GLY A 120 6.40 19.69 -2.86
N ASP A 121 7.53 19.81 -3.52
CA ASP A 121 8.15 18.71 -4.26
C ASP A 121 8.83 17.70 -3.30
N ASN A 122 9.21 18.16 -2.10
CA ASN A 122 9.83 17.36 -1.05
C ASN A 122 8.89 17.17 0.14
N TYR A 123 9.37 16.47 1.17
CA TYR A 123 8.68 16.38 2.45
C TYR A 123 8.41 17.76 3.02
N ILE A 124 7.27 17.90 3.68
CA ILE A 124 6.78 19.17 4.20
C ILE A 124 6.71 19.15 5.73
N PRO A 125 7.00 20.27 6.40
CA PRO A 125 6.83 20.39 7.86
C PRO A 125 5.34 20.53 8.22
N GLN A 126 5.04 20.33 9.51
CA GLN A 126 3.70 20.43 10.07
C GLN A 126 2.99 21.75 9.75
N GLU A 127 3.70 22.87 9.80
CA GLU A 127 3.12 24.18 9.48
C GLU A 127 2.55 24.22 8.04
N THR A 128 3.34 23.74 7.08
CA THR A 128 2.88 23.64 5.68
C THR A 128 1.70 22.66 5.56
N ALA A 129 1.75 21.52 6.26
CA ALA A 129 0.66 20.56 6.30
C ALA A 129 -0.65 21.17 6.80
N LEU A 130 -0.58 22.00 7.85
CA LEU A 130 -1.73 22.68 8.45
C LEU A 130 -2.25 23.86 7.61
N SER A 131 -1.48 24.39 6.68
CA SER A 131 -1.86 25.56 5.84
C SER A 131 -3.12 25.31 4.99
N VAL A 132 -3.48 24.05 4.74
CA VAL A 132 -4.70 23.68 4.01
C VAL A 132 -5.89 23.40 4.91
N ASN A 133 -5.74 23.64 6.22
CA ASN A 133 -6.77 23.41 7.24
C ASN A 133 -7.39 22.01 7.13
N PRO A 134 -6.58 20.94 7.24
CA PRO A 134 -7.06 19.58 7.03
C PRO A 134 -7.97 19.13 8.18
N ASP A 135 -8.96 18.30 7.87
CA ASP A 135 -9.76 17.55 8.84
C ASP A 135 -9.31 16.08 8.97
N MET A 136 -8.25 15.70 8.24
CA MET A 136 -7.54 14.43 8.34
C MET A 136 -6.14 14.55 7.73
N VAL A 137 -5.16 13.92 8.36
CA VAL A 137 -3.83 13.67 7.75
C VAL A 137 -3.69 12.18 7.46
N PHE A 138 -3.35 11.87 6.21
CA PHE A 138 -3.25 10.50 5.72
C PHE A 138 -1.89 10.23 5.09
N GLY A 139 -1.31 9.05 5.40
CA GLY A 139 -0.18 8.65 4.61
C GLY A 139 0.88 7.75 5.21
N ARG A 140 2.10 7.94 4.72
CA ARG A 140 3.29 7.18 5.10
C ARG A 140 3.67 7.45 6.55
N GLY A 141 3.82 6.37 7.34
CA GLY A 141 4.03 6.44 8.79
C GLY A 141 5.29 7.19 9.20
N GLY A 142 6.41 6.98 8.49
CA GLY A 142 7.67 7.64 8.81
C GLY A 142 7.60 9.18 8.87
N LEU A 143 6.64 9.77 8.17
CA LEU A 143 6.44 11.23 8.11
C LEU A 143 5.56 11.78 9.24
N PHE A 144 4.98 10.91 10.10
CA PHE A 144 4.25 11.35 11.28
C PHE A 144 5.23 11.61 12.44
N GLU A 145 5.97 12.70 12.32
CA GLU A 145 6.98 13.11 13.29
C GLU A 145 7.09 14.62 13.37
N LYS A 146 7.73 15.09 14.46
CA LYS A 146 8.04 16.51 14.66
C LYS A 146 9.43 16.80 14.13
N SER A 147 9.52 17.12 12.83
CA SER A 147 10.77 17.48 12.15
C SER A 147 10.46 18.39 10.96
N GLU A 148 11.49 18.90 10.31
CA GLU A 148 11.36 19.62 9.03
C GLU A 148 10.79 18.76 7.88
N TRP A 149 10.83 17.44 8.07
CA TRP A 149 10.36 16.44 7.11
C TRP A 149 9.01 15.83 7.48
N GLY A 150 8.44 16.22 8.62
CA GLY A 150 7.29 15.55 9.21
C GLY A 150 6.06 16.42 9.32
N VAL A 151 4.91 15.84 9.00
CA VAL A 151 3.58 16.50 9.03
C VAL A 151 3.03 16.71 10.44
N GLY A 152 3.81 16.38 11.47
CA GLY A 152 3.39 16.35 12.88
C GLY A 152 3.18 14.93 13.39
N THR A 153 3.25 14.73 14.70
CA THR A 153 2.98 13.42 15.32
C THR A 153 1.48 13.14 15.37
N VAL A 154 1.11 11.85 15.49
CA VAL A 154 -0.28 11.45 15.67
C VAL A 154 -0.90 12.15 16.88
N GLU A 155 -0.16 12.24 17.97
CA GLU A 155 -0.61 12.91 19.20
C GLU A 155 -0.87 14.40 18.97
N SER A 156 0.11 15.13 18.39
CA SER A 156 -0.03 16.57 18.16
C SER A 156 -1.17 16.93 17.20
N LEU A 157 -1.42 16.09 16.19
CA LEU A 157 -2.54 16.28 15.27
C LEU A 157 -3.89 15.98 15.94
N ASN A 158 -3.96 14.92 16.75
CA ASN A 158 -5.17 14.58 17.50
C ASN A 158 -5.54 15.63 18.57
N GLU A 159 -4.56 16.25 19.22
CA GLU A 159 -4.77 17.40 20.14
C GLU A 159 -5.41 18.58 19.43
N MET A 160 -5.17 18.74 18.13
CA MET A 160 -5.84 19.73 17.26
C MET A 160 -7.16 19.24 16.67
N ASN A 161 -7.68 18.09 17.11
CA ASN A 161 -8.87 17.43 16.56
C ASN A 161 -8.71 17.04 15.07
N ILE A 162 -7.49 16.77 14.63
CA ILE A 162 -7.20 16.29 13.27
C ILE A 162 -6.89 14.80 13.37
N PRO A 163 -7.83 13.90 13.02
CA PRO A 163 -7.61 12.47 12.98
C PRO A 163 -6.56 12.10 11.93
N THR A 164 -5.88 10.99 12.18
CA THR A 164 -4.81 10.50 11.30
C THR A 164 -5.10 9.08 10.82
N TYR A 165 -4.58 8.73 9.65
CA TYR A 165 -4.51 7.34 9.21
C TYR A 165 -3.12 7.04 8.63
N ILE A 166 -2.43 6.11 9.25
CA ILE A 166 -1.12 5.62 8.82
C ILE A 166 -1.30 4.32 8.04
N MET A 167 -0.75 4.28 6.82
CA MET A 167 -0.72 3.07 6.01
C MET A 167 0.10 1.97 6.70
N LYS A 168 -0.51 0.79 6.89
CA LYS A 168 0.17 -0.37 7.47
C LYS A 168 1.36 -0.82 6.62
N THR A 169 1.26 -0.67 5.30
CA THR A 169 2.36 -0.95 4.36
C THR A 169 3.64 -0.19 4.67
N SER A 170 3.54 1.00 5.25
CA SER A 170 4.65 1.94 5.45
C SER A 170 5.34 1.86 6.81
N ILE A 171 4.99 0.87 7.61
CA ILE A 171 5.55 0.67 8.95
C ILE A 171 6.10 -0.74 9.12
N LYS A 172 7.00 -0.92 10.08
CA LYS A 172 7.62 -2.22 10.36
C LYS A 172 6.56 -3.31 10.59
N GLY A 173 6.73 -4.43 9.91
CA GLY A 173 5.77 -5.54 9.89
C GLY A 173 4.64 -5.38 8.86
N GLY A 174 4.58 -4.27 8.13
CA GLY A 174 3.75 -4.14 6.94
C GLY A 174 4.34 -4.91 5.76
N THR A 175 3.48 -5.47 4.91
CA THR A 175 3.83 -6.17 3.68
C THR A 175 2.98 -5.62 2.54
N PHE A 176 3.23 -6.02 1.29
CA PHE A 176 2.37 -5.59 0.19
C PHE A 176 0.90 -6.00 0.45
N ASP A 177 0.64 -7.19 0.97
CA ASP A 177 -0.72 -7.64 1.29
C ASP A 177 -1.45 -6.74 2.30
N SER A 178 -0.72 -5.96 3.10
CA SER A 178 -1.31 -5.00 4.04
C SER A 178 -2.11 -3.90 3.33
N ILE A 179 -1.82 -3.63 2.03
CA ILE A 179 -2.53 -2.63 1.22
C ILE A 179 -4.04 -2.90 1.15
N TYR A 180 -4.44 -4.16 1.14
CA TYR A 180 -5.84 -4.56 1.05
C TYR A 180 -6.64 -4.15 2.29
N GLY A 181 -6.01 -4.30 3.47
CA GLY A 181 -6.59 -3.83 4.73
C GLY A 181 -6.63 -2.30 4.83
N ASP A 182 -5.61 -1.63 4.30
CA ASP A 182 -5.57 -0.17 4.23
C ASP A 182 -6.67 0.37 3.31
N ILE A 183 -6.88 -0.23 2.13
CA ILE A 183 -7.97 0.13 1.21
C ILE A 183 -9.35 -0.10 1.86
N ASP A 184 -9.54 -1.23 2.56
CA ASP A 184 -10.79 -1.51 3.28
C ASP A 184 -11.07 -0.46 4.36
N ASN A 185 -10.05 -0.04 5.09
CA ASN A 185 -10.19 1.00 6.12
C ASN A 185 -10.53 2.36 5.50
N LEU A 186 -9.85 2.74 4.41
CA LEU A 186 -10.17 3.97 3.67
C LEU A 186 -11.61 3.93 3.13
N GLY A 187 -12.04 2.79 2.58
CA GLY A 187 -13.42 2.58 2.14
C GLY A 187 -14.46 2.84 3.23
N LYS A 188 -14.14 2.45 4.49
CA LYS A 188 -14.98 2.73 5.66
C LYS A 188 -14.87 4.18 6.13
N ILE A 189 -13.63 4.73 6.21
CA ILE A 189 -13.38 6.11 6.69
C ILE A 189 -14.14 7.13 5.84
N PHE A 190 -14.19 6.90 4.52
CA PHE A 190 -14.80 7.83 3.56
C PHE A 190 -16.20 7.41 3.10
N ASP A 191 -16.74 6.30 3.59
CA ASP A 191 -18.02 5.74 3.15
C ASP A 191 -18.07 5.46 1.64
N VAL A 192 -16.97 4.93 1.08
CA VAL A 192 -16.81 4.59 -0.35
C VAL A 192 -16.45 3.12 -0.55
N LYS A 193 -17.10 2.24 0.21
CA LYS A 193 -16.82 0.81 0.25
C LYS A 193 -16.82 0.16 -1.15
N SER A 194 -17.80 0.51 -1.99
CA SER A 194 -17.91 -0.05 -3.36
C SER A 194 -16.68 0.29 -4.22
N ALA A 195 -16.19 1.54 -4.18
CA ALA A 195 -14.98 1.94 -4.90
C ALA A 195 -13.73 1.24 -4.33
N ALA A 196 -13.65 1.12 -3.00
CA ALA A 196 -12.58 0.41 -2.33
C ALA A 196 -12.55 -1.08 -2.71
N ASP A 197 -13.70 -1.77 -2.69
CA ASP A 197 -13.80 -3.18 -3.07
C ASP A 197 -13.43 -3.40 -4.56
N LYS A 198 -13.86 -2.49 -5.45
CA LYS A 198 -13.50 -2.54 -6.87
C LYS A 198 -11.99 -2.43 -7.05
N PHE A 199 -11.38 -1.36 -6.52
CA PHE A 199 -9.94 -1.13 -6.68
C PHE A 199 -9.09 -2.23 -6.04
N LYS A 200 -9.48 -2.69 -4.84
CA LYS A 200 -8.85 -3.85 -4.19
C LYS A 200 -8.95 -5.11 -5.05
N GLY A 201 -10.09 -5.35 -5.70
CA GLY A 201 -10.29 -6.47 -6.61
C GLY A 201 -9.37 -6.42 -7.83
N GLU A 202 -9.17 -5.25 -8.41
CA GLU A 202 -8.26 -5.02 -9.54
C GLU A 202 -6.80 -5.30 -9.14
N LEU A 203 -6.36 -4.78 -7.98
CA LEU A 203 -5.01 -5.06 -7.49
C LEU A 203 -4.78 -6.55 -7.20
N LYS A 204 -5.76 -7.22 -6.57
CA LYS A 204 -5.67 -8.67 -6.31
C LYS A 204 -5.60 -9.50 -7.60
N ALA A 205 -6.34 -9.11 -8.63
CA ALA A 205 -6.30 -9.78 -9.93
C ALA A 205 -4.92 -9.63 -10.59
N ARG A 206 -4.33 -8.44 -10.55
CA ARG A 206 -2.97 -8.18 -11.05
C ARG A 206 -1.92 -8.97 -10.28
N GLU A 207 -1.97 -8.95 -8.96
CA GLU A 207 -1.05 -9.72 -8.11
C GLU A 207 -1.16 -11.23 -8.39
N ALA A 208 -2.38 -11.76 -8.54
CA ALA A 208 -2.61 -13.16 -8.88
C ALA A 208 -2.04 -13.50 -10.27
N ALA A 209 -2.20 -12.64 -11.26
CA ALA A 209 -1.64 -12.80 -12.59
C ALA A 209 -0.11 -12.81 -12.56
N LEU A 210 0.53 -11.92 -11.79
CA LEU A 210 1.97 -11.90 -11.58
C LEU A 210 2.45 -13.22 -10.94
N LYS A 211 1.80 -13.67 -9.87
CA LYS A 211 2.14 -14.94 -9.20
C LYS A 211 1.95 -16.15 -10.14
N ASP A 212 0.88 -16.18 -10.93
CA ASP A 212 0.65 -17.25 -11.91
C ASP A 212 1.70 -17.26 -13.01
N SER A 213 2.12 -16.09 -13.50
CA SER A 213 3.21 -15.99 -14.50
C SER A 213 4.52 -16.61 -14.00
N LEU A 214 4.75 -16.57 -12.69
CA LEU A 214 5.96 -17.08 -12.03
C LEU A 214 5.82 -18.53 -11.53
N LYS A 215 4.71 -19.22 -11.74
CA LYS A 215 4.47 -20.58 -11.19
C LYS A 215 5.50 -21.61 -11.63
N ASP A 216 6.03 -21.46 -12.86
CA ASP A 216 7.04 -22.35 -13.43
C ASP A 216 8.47 -22.02 -12.99
N VAL A 217 8.71 -20.90 -12.34
CA VAL A 217 10.00 -20.55 -11.73
C VAL A 217 10.18 -21.42 -10.48
N LYS A 218 10.99 -22.49 -10.61
CA LYS A 218 11.15 -23.49 -9.52
C LYS A 218 12.18 -23.09 -8.46
N LYS A 219 13.16 -22.28 -8.84
CA LYS A 219 14.25 -21.88 -7.94
C LYS A 219 14.10 -20.42 -7.52
N THR A 220 14.05 -20.17 -6.22
CA THR A 220 14.26 -18.82 -5.67
C THR A 220 15.68 -18.38 -5.96
N GLN A 221 15.87 -17.23 -6.60
CA GLN A 221 17.17 -16.63 -6.82
C GLN A 221 17.55 -15.74 -5.65
N THR A 222 18.86 -15.72 -5.34
CA THR A 222 19.38 -14.80 -4.32
C THR A 222 19.81 -13.50 -4.95
N PHE A 223 19.62 -12.38 -4.25
CA PHE A 223 20.05 -11.08 -4.73
C PHE A 223 20.89 -10.32 -3.71
N ALA A 224 21.84 -9.50 -4.21
CA ALA A 224 22.44 -8.41 -3.47
C ALA A 224 21.86 -7.08 -3.96
N TYR A 225 21.48 -6.21 -3.01
CA TYR A 225 20.99 -4.87 -3.30
C TYR A 225 22.13 -3.89 -3.06
N ILE A 226 22.66 -3.30 -4.13
CA ILE A 226 23.81 -2.39 -4.08
C ILE A 226 23.31 -0.96 -4.17
N HIS A 227 23.49 -0.21 -3.09
CA HIS A 227 23.00 1.16 -2.94
C HIS A 227 24.08 2.23 -3.18
N SER A 228 25.35 1.84 -3.21
CA SER A 228 26.45 2.76 -3.49
C SER A 228 26.61 3.05 -4.98
N ASN A 229 26.81 4.32 -5.32
CA ASN A 229 27.18 4.78 -6.66
C ASN A 229 28.73 4.91 -6.81
N ASP A 230 29.46 4.75 -5.72
CA ASP A 230 30.93 4.80 -5.72
C ASP A 230 31.51 3.40 -5.95
N LEU A 231 32.13 3.24 -7.12
CA LEU A 231 32.80 1.99 -7.48
C LEU A 231 34.10 1.74 -6.72
N ALA A 232 34.65 2.77 -6.06
CA ALA A 232 35.80 2.61 -5.17
C ALA A 232 35.37 2.02 -3.82
N ASP A 233 34.15 2.35 -3.37
CA ASP A 233 33.54 1.86 -2.13
C ASP A 233 32.19 1.19 -2.41
N ILE A 234 32.23 0.01 -3.04
CA ILE A 234 31.03 -0.77 -3.34
C ILE A 234 30.46 -1.31 -2.03
N SER A 235 29.27 -0.89 -1.70
CA SER A 235 28.53 -1.38 -0.54
C SER A 235 27.10 -1.77 -0.92
N GLY A 236 26.56 -2.74 -0.20
CA GLY A 236 25.17 -3.13 -0.31
C GLY A 236 24.31 -2.48 0.77
N TYR A 237 23.03 -2.79 0.71
CA TYR A 237 22.07 -2.41 1.75
C TYR A 237 21.20 -3.62 2.09
N SER A 238 21.04 -3.87 3.39
CA SER A 238 20.15 -4.93 3.89
C SER A 238 18.74 -4.38 4.06
N LEU A 239 17.79 -5.04 3.42
CA LEU A 239 16.36 -4.74 3.49
C LEU A 239 15.65 -5.50 4.63
N THR A 240 16.37 -6.18 5.52
CA THR A 240 15.78 -7.10 6.53
C THR A 240 14.69 -6.45 7.37
N GLY A 241 14.81 -5.17 7.73
CA GLY A 241 13.80 -4.43 8.49
C GLY A 241 12.69 -3.82 7.64
N ASP A 242 12.87 -3.71 6.34
CA ASP A 242 11.86 -3.23 5.40
C ASP A 242 11.01 -4.41 4.90
N THR A 243 10.07 -4.82 5.75
CA THR A 243 9.20 -5.97 5.48
C THR A 243 8.30 -5.80 4.26
N PHE A 244 7.99 -4.55 3.89
CA PHE A 244 7.24 -4.24 2.67
C PHE A 244 8.06 -4.58 1.43
N SER A 245 9.27 -4.02 1.29
CA SER A 245 10.16 -4.32 0.17
C SER A 245 10.54 -5.80 0.11
N VAL A 246 10.82 -6.43 1.25
CA VAL A 246 11.08 -7.88 1.32
C VAL A 246 9.90 -8.68 0.77
N SER A 247 8.66 -8.29 1.07
CA SER A 247 7.46 -8.98 0.56
C SER A 247 7.32 -8.89 -0.96
N LEU A 248 7.67 -7.75 -1.55
CA LEU A 248 7.69 -7.54 -3.01
C LEU A 248 8.72 -8.43 -3.70
N PHE A 249 9.95 -8.49 -3.19
CA PHE A 249 10.97 -9.39 -3.73
C PHE A 249 10.59 -10.86 -3.59
N ASN A 250 10.02 -11.26 -2.47
CA ASN A 250 9.52 -12.61 -2.26
C ASN A 250 8.42 -12.99 -3.27
N MET A 251 7.55 -12.04 -3.63
CA MET A 251 6.52 -12.23 -4.67
C MET A 251 7.15 -12.61 -6.00
N LEU A 252 8.32 -12.06 -6.33
CA LEU A 252 9.11 -12.41 -7.51
C LEU A 252 10.03 -13.62 -7.33
N LYS A 253 9.90 -14.40 -6.25
CA LYS A 253 10.83 -15.50 -5.90
C LYS A 253 12.27 -15.06 -5.83
N LEU A 254 12.50 -13.86 -5.31
CA LEU A 254 13.82 -13.30 -5.02
C LEU A 254 14.00 -13.20 -3.51
N LYS A 255 15.16 -13.58 -3.02
CA LYS A 255 15.53 -13.51 -1.60
C LYS A 255 16.89 -12.83 -1.44
N GLN A 256 17.03 -11.95 -0.46
CA GLN A 256 18.33 -11.36 -0.13
C GLN A 256 19.36 -12.46 0.16
N ALA A 257 20.57 -12.32 -0.40
CA ALA A 257 21.61 -13.34 -0.36
C ALA A 257 22.32 -13.45 1.01
N TYR A 258 22.25 -12.39 1.80
CA TYR A 258 22.94 -12.27 3.09
C TYR A 258 21.94 -12.00 4.21
N ASP A 259 22.28 -12.47 5.39
CA ASP A 259 21.59 -12.11 6.63
C ASP A 259 22.42 -11.01 7.32
N ALA A 260 21.82 -9.84 7.47
CA ALA A 260 22.42 -8.68 8.12
C ALA A 260 21.31 -7.79 8.68
N PRO A 261 21.55 -7.04 9.76
CA PRO A 261 20.64 -5.98 10.19
C PRO A 261 20.37 -4.99 9.05
N THR A 262 19.23 -4.30 9.11
CA THR A 262 18.92 -3.23 8.15
C THR A 262 20.04 -2.18 8.16
N GLY A 263 20.47 -1.78 6.96
CA GLY A 263 21.53 -0.82 6.80
C GLY A 263 22.64 -1.28 5.84
N THR A 264 23.78 -0.59 5.88
CA THR A 264 24.90 -0.82 4.96
C THR A 264 25.53 -2.18 5.19
N VAL A 265 25.83 -2.87 4.10
CA VAL A 265 26.48 -4.18 4.06
C VAL A 265 27.78 -4.05 3.29
N SER A 266 28.87 -4.57 3.85
CA SER A 266 30.19 -4.48 3.23
C SER A 266 30.29 -5.34 1.95
N ILE A 267 31.25 -4.99 1.09
CA ILE A 267 31.51 -5.75 -0.14
C ILE A 267 31.96 -7.18 0.16
N GLU A 268 32.71 -7.41 1.23
CA GLU A 268 33.16 -8.74 1.64
C GLU A 268 31.96 -9.65 1.94
N LYS A 269 30.92 -9.13 2.63
CA LYS A 269 29.69 -9.87 2.91
C LYS A 269 28.92 -10.21 1.64
N ILE A 270 28.91 -9.29 0.67
CA ILE A 270 28.31 -9.54 -0.65
C ILE A 270 29.08 -10.65 -1.39
N ILE A 271 30.43 -10.59 -1.38
CA ILE A 271 31.28 -11.59 -2.01
C ILE A 271 31.10 -12.96 -1.36
N GLU A 272 31.07 -13.01 -0.02
CA GLU A 272 30.84 -14.26 0.73
C GLU A 272 29.50 -14.90 0.36
N SER A 273 28.45 -14.09 0.18
CA SER A 273 27.10 -14.57 -0.12
C SER A 273 26.90 -15.06 -1.56
N ASP A 274 27.78 -14.65 -2.48
CA ASP A 274 27.81 -15.00 -3.92
C ASP A 274 26.40 -15.00 -4.57
N PRO A 275 25.74 -13.83 -4.67
CA PRO A 275 24.35 -13.72 -5.11
C PRO A 275 24.14 -14.20 -6.55
N ASP A 276 22.97 -14.78 -6.84
CA ASP A 276 22.56 -15.14 -8.20
C ASP A 276 22.35 -13.92 -9.10
N ILE A 277 21.91 -12.78 -8.52
CA ILE A 277 21.68 -11.49 -9.20
C ILE A 277 22.15 -10.31 -8.33
N ILE A 278 22.44 -9.19 -8.98
CA ILE A 278 22.68 -7.90 -8.33
C ILE A 278 21.60 -6.93 -8.78
N ILE A 279 21.05 -6.15 -7.84
CA ILE A 279 20.03 -5.13 -8.09
C ILE A 279 20.58 -3.76 -7.74
N ILE A 280 20.53 -2.84 -8.69
CA ILE A 280 20.91 -1.44 -8.55
C ILE A 280 19.64 -0.58 -8.56
N PRO A 281 19.32 0.16 -7.48
CA PRO A 281 18.19 1.06 -7.49
C PRO A 281 18.47 2.27 -8.38
N LYS A 282 17.47 2.70 -9.15
CA LYS A 282 17.48 3.97 -9.86
C LYS A 282 16.33 4.82 -9.34
N TRP A 283 16.62 5.97 -8.75
CA TRP A 283 15.61 6.91 -8.24
C TRP A 283 15.51 8.20 -9.06
N ASP A 284 16.59 8.57 -9.77
CA ASP A 284 16.63 9.67 -10.73
C ASP A 284 17.83 9.53 -11.67
N ASP A 285 18.04 10.51 -12.54
CA ASP A 285 19.15 10.48 -13.48
C ASP A 285 20.50 10.83 -12.83
N THR A 286 20.52 11.36 -11.61
CA THR A 286 21.75 11.75 -10.91
C THR A 286 22.44 10.56 -10.25
N ASN A 287 21.72 9.51 -9.88
CA ASN A 287 22.32 8.32 -9.24
C ASN A 287 23.04 7.38 -10.21
N ASN A 288 22.94 7.64 -11.51
CA ASN A 288 23.79 7.04 -12.54
C ASN A 288 23.86 5.51 -12.50
N ALA A 289 22.70 4.85 -12.29
CA ALA A 289 22.60 3.40 -12.11
C ALA A 289 23.26 2.62 -13.26
N GLU A 290 23.14 3.10 -14.51
CA GLU A 290 23.74 2.49 -15.70
C GLU A 290 25.27 2.52 -15.64
N LYS A 291 25.88 3.60 -15.12
CA LYS A 291 27.30 3.69 -14.89
C LYS A 291 27.75 2.72 -13.82
N THR A 292 26.98 2.56 -12.75
CA THR A 292 27.26 1.58 -11.69
C THR A 292 27.24 0.17 -12.24
N VAL A 293 26.23 -0.22 -13.02
CA VAL A 293 26.16 -1.54 -13.69
C VAL A 293 27.41 -1.79 -14.56
N LYS A 294 27.75 -0.81 -15.41
CA LYS A 294 28.94 -0.90 -16.28
C LYS A 294 30.25 -1.03 -15.48
N GLY A 295 30.34 -0.27 -14.39
CA GLY A 295 31.49 -0.32 -13.51
C GLY A 295 31.65 -1.64 -12.77
N LEU A 296 30.56 -2.25 -12.31
CA LEU A 296 30.58 -3.57 -11.68
C LEU A 296 31.11 -4.65 -12.65
N TYR A 297 30.68 -4.61 -13.91
CA TYR A 297 31.20 -5.56 -14.91
C TYR A 297 32.68 -5.40 -15.21
N ASN A 298 33.28 -4.24 -14.96
CA ASN A 298 34.71 -3.95 -15.18
C ASN A 298 35.53 -4.00 -13.89
N SER A 299 34.92 -4.34 -12.75
CA SER A 299 35.61 -4.35 -11.46
C SER A 299 36.16 -5.72 -11.12
N ASP A 300 37.50 -5.78 -10.92
CA ASP A 300 38.18 -7.01 -10.48
C ASP A 300 37.69 -7.48 -9.10
N LYS A 301 37.23 -6.54 -8.23
CA LYS A 301 36.75 -6.84 -6.87
C LYS A 301 35.57 -7.83 -6.85
N VAL A 302 34.68 -7.75 -7.84
CA VAL A 302 33.43 -8.54 -7.90
C VAL A 302 33.40 -9.49 -9.10
N SER A 303 34.47 -9.56 -9.92
CA SER A 303 34.54 -10.36 -11.16
C SER A 303 34.19 -11.84 -10.95
N ASN A 304 34.42 -12.37 -9.76
CA ASN A 304 34.18 -13.77 -9.43
C ASN A 304 32.72 -14.08 -9.03
N LEU A 305 31.89 -13.09 -8.75
CA LEU A 305 30.50 -13.29 -8.37
C LEU A 305 29.71 -13.95 -9.52
N LYS A 306 28.80 -14.87 -9.15
CA LYS A 306 27.85 -15.51 -10.10
C LYS A 306 27.06 -14.48 -10.91
N ALA A 307 26.55 -13.44 -10.24
CA ALA A 307 25.77 -12.38 -10.88
C ALA A 307 26.57 -11.68 -11.99
N ILE A 308 27.86 -11.42 -11.76
CA ILE A 308 28.76 -10.75 -12.72
C ILE A 308 29.10 -11.69 -13.90
N LYS A 309 29.54 -12.94 -13.61
CA LYS A 309 29.85 -13.95 -14.63
C LYS A 309 28.66 -14.24 -15.55
N ASN A 310 27.44 -14.26 -14.99
CA ASN A 310 26.23 -14.55 -15.72
C ASN A 310 25.52 -13.30 -16.29
N LYS A 311 26.13 -12.11 -16.17
CA LYS A 311 25.56 -10.83 -16.62
C LYS A 311 24.17 -10.52 -16.05
N LYS A 312 23.96 -10.86 -14.78
CA LYS A 312 22.69 -10.69 -14.05
C LYS A 312 22.76 -9.50 -13.07
N VAL A 313 23.09 -8.33 -13.58
CA VAL A 313 22.99 -7.06 -12.86
C VAL A 313 21.85 -6.28 -13.45
N TYR A 314 20.83 -5.99 -12.65
CA TYR A 314 19.59 -5.37 -13.07
C TYR A 314 19.37 -4.02 -12.41
N ILE A 315 18.76 -3.11 -13.11
CA ILE A 315 18.29 -1.82 -12.56
C ILE A 315 16.84 -1.97 -12.13
N LEU A 316 16.54 -1.54 -10.91
CA LEU A 316 15.19 -1.44 -10.38
C LEU A 316 14.80 0.03 -10.24
N ASN A 317 13.69 0.43 -10.83
CA ASN A 317 13.15 1.76 -10.60
C ASN A 317 12.64 1.87 -9.14
N TYR A 318 13.43 2.53 -8.30
CA TYR A 318 13.17 2.67 -6.87
C TYR A 318 11.91 3.50 -6.58
N ASN A 319 11.53 4.40 -7.50
CA ASN A 319 10.37 5.26 -7.31
C ASN A 319 9.07 4.48 -7.13
N TYR A 320 8.97 3.27 -7.70
CA TYR A 320 7.84 2.37 -7.44
C TYR A 320 7.81 1.79 -6.01
N MET A 321 8.93 1.70 -5.33
CA MET A 321 8.99 1.27 -3.92
C MET A 321 8.72 2.44 -2.97
N PHE A 322 8.93 3.67 -3.46
CA PHE A 322 8.78 4.88 -2.69
C PHE A 322 7.31 5.12 -2.30
N GLY A 323 7.09 5.53 -1.06
CA GLY A 323 5.74 5.79 -0.55
C GLY A 323 5.01 4.56 -0.04
N TYR A 324 5.52 3.35 -0.26
CA TYR A 324 4.93 2.11 0.26
C TYR A 324 3.47 1.91 -0.17
N GLY A 325 3.18 2.25 -1.41
CA GLY A 325 1.84 2.27 -1.98
C GLY A 325 1.54 1.10 -2.94
N TYR A 326 0.35 1.13 -3.50
CA TYR A 326 -0.12 0.14 -4.48
C TYR A 326 0.69 0.15 -5.79
N GLN A 327 1.31 1.29 -6.14
CA GLN A 327 2.13 1.47 -7.35
C GLN A 327 3.31 0.50 -7.41
N SER A 328 3.77 0.04 -6.24
CA SER A 328 4.84 -0.95 -6.17
C SER A 328 4.53 -2.21 -6.98
N LEU A 329 3.26 -2.60 -7.09
CA LEU A 329 2.87 -3.76 -7.91
C LEU A 329 3.25 -3.57 -9.38
N ALA A 330 2.96 -2.39 -9.96
CA ALA A 330 3.31 -2.08 -11.35
C ALA A 330 4.83 -2.16 -11.58
N GLY A 331 5.60 -1.53 -10.69
CA GLY A 331 7.07 -1.59 -10.78
C GLY A 331 7.63 -3.00 -10.68
N PHE A 332 7.04 -3.84 -9.85
CA PHE A 332 7.47 -5.23 -9.69
C PHE A 332 6.96 -6.15 -10.81
N GLU A 333 5.81 -5.87 -11.44
CA GLU A 333 5.38 -6.50 -12.70
C GLU A 333 6.40 -6.26 -13.82
N ASP A 334 6.89 -5.02 -13.95
CA ASP A 334 7.91 -4.68 -14.95
C ASP A 334 9.28 -5.26 -14.60
N PHE A 335 9.67 -5.22 -13.34
CA PHE A 335 10.92 -5.81 -12.89
C PHE A 335 10.92 -7.33 -13.06
N ALA A 336 9.78 -8.01 -12.91
CA ALA A 336 9.65 -9.43 -13.19
C ALA A 336 10.01 -9.78 -14.64
N LYS A 337 9.59 -8.95 -15.61
CA LYS A 337 9.93 -9.13 -17.04
C LYS A 337 11.43 -9.00 -17.31
N VAL A 338 12.11 -8.12 -16.55
CA VAL A 338 13.56 -7.93 -16.64
C VAL A 338 14.33 -9.13 -16.07
N VAL A 339 13.92 -9.62 -14.89
CA VAL A 339 14.58 -10.75 -14.23
C VAL A 339 14.27 -12.08 -14.91
N TYR A 340 13.06 -12.21 -15.48
CA TYR A 340 12.53 -13.40 -16.10
C TYR A 340 12.05 -13.11 -17.53
N PRO A 341 12.96 -12.88 -18.50
CA PRO A 341 12.59 -12.43 -19.85
C PRO A 341 11.69 -13.40 -20.61
N ASP A 342 11.64 -14.66 -20.23
CA ASP A 342 10.73 -15.65 -20.83
C ASP A 342 9.25 -15.45 -20.47
N LEU A 343 8.95 -14.65 -19.41
CA LEU A 343 7.59 -14.25 -19.06
C LEU A 343 6.99 -13.35 -20.15
N ALA A 344 7.79 -12.53 -20.80
CA ALA A 344 7.34 -11.61 -21.85
C ALA A 344 7.00 -12.32 -23.17
N LYS A 345 7.30 -13.64 -23.29
CA LYS A 345 7.01 -14.45 -24.48
C LYS A 345 5.73 -15.26 -24.38
N LYS A 346 5.08 -15.26 -23.22
CA LYS A 346 3.81 -15.93 -22.97
C LYS A 346 2.65 -14.95 -23.03
#